data_28a54cc34688d1a4dc8bc279bfd81c92
#
_entry.id   28a54cc34688d1a4dc8bc279bfd81c92
#
_cell.length_a   1.000
_cell.length_b   1.000
_cell.length_c   1.000
_cell.angle_alpha   90.00
_cell.angle_beta   90.00
_cell.angle_gamma   90.00
#
_symmetry.space_group_name_H-M   'P 1'
#
loop_
_entity.id
_entity.type
_entity.pdbx_description
1 polymer ?
#
loop_
_entity_poly.entity_id
_entity_poly.type
_entity_poly.pdbx_seq_one_letter_code
_entity_poly.pdbx_strand_id
1 'polypeptide(L)'
;SSAANAVSTDLLGAIYVVLYFLVSTISLAFVSPAMGLIMLPMIAGLALIMSKMLPLMAARNQTAQERVSDLNSVLTENIRGTSTIRELGVHTAREDAFAGENKRQFAAQLGMVRIRQLYFTVDAINAWIPTILCMLWGAACVALGWASWGAVATASVMVFSLRILADMLNHHVSSLRIMLVNMGRVFGVVSLAKKQREARAQHRAEAFAAVSDEAVKNPEYAIDCTDVSYGYSPDALVLEGINLKIRRGEALALVGRSGSGKTTLARLIGGSLTALDGTINVMGRPVGHGDFPTDTAADGRPRLLVCTQEAHVFFGTLADNFTVVVPDATVEQMGEALDAVGARWWRDLPQGMDTVVSGADSPLTRDQIQQLALARIVLADPHAVILDESTTQLELADATESLRAVLANRAVLIISHDARIASLADRAVLLHEGRIIAEGSPAEIFALT
;
A
#
# COMPACT_ATOMS: atom_id res chain seq x y z
N SER A 1 -3.12 -17.48 9.03
CA SER A 1 -3.81 -18.62 9.67
C SER A 1 -5.31 -18.42 9.84
N SER A 2 -5.79 -17.25 10.29
CA SER A 2 -7.23 -16.99 10.50
C SER A 2 -8.07 -17.07 9.20
N ALA A 3 -7.56 -16.56 8.08
CA ALA A 3 -8.24 -16.62 6.79
C ALA A 3 -8.35 -18.07 6.25
N ALA A 4 -7.30 -18.88 6.40
CA ALA A 4 -7.33 -20.28 5.99
C ALA A 4 -8.33 -21.10 6.82
N ASN A 5 -8.42 -20.83 8.12
CA ASN A 5 -9.39 -21.48 9.00
C ASN A 5 -10.84 -21.08 8.65
N ALA A 6 -11.09 -19.81 8.30
CA ALA A 6 -12.42 -19.37 7.87
C ALA A 6 -12.85 -20.06 6.55
N VAL A 7 -11.93 -20.16 5.55
CA VAL A 7 -12.20 -20.91 4.29
C VAL A 7 -12.56 -22.37 4.61
N SER A 8 -11.75 -23.04 5.42
CA SER A 8 -11.99 -24.45 5.71
C SER A 8 -13.32 -24.66 6.44
N THR A 9 -13.69 -23.78 7.37
CA THR A 9 -14.95 -23.86 8.12
C THR A 9 -16.17 -23.64 7.20
N ASP A 10 -16.14 -22.64 6.35
CA ASP A 10 -17.25 -22.34 5.44
C ASP A 10 -17.38 -23.40 4.33
N LEU A 11 -16.25 -23.91 3.80
CA LEU A 11 -16.27 -24.97 2.80
C LEU A 11 -16.78 -26.29 3.38
N LEU A 12 -16.30 -26.68 4.55
CA LEU A 12 -16.75 -27.88 5.25
C LEU A 12 -18.23 -27.76 5.64
N GLY A 13 -18.65 -26.59 6.10
CA GLY A 13 -20.04 -26.29 6.41
C GLY A 13 -20.96 -26.44 5.18
N ALA A 14 -20.55 -25.90 4.02
CA ALA A 14 -21.30 -26.04 2.77
C ALA A 14 -21.39 -27.52 2.33
N ILE A 15 -20.28 -28.26 2.40
CA ILE A 15 -20.25 -29.72 2.07
C ILE A 15 -21.17 -30.48 3.01
N TYR A 16 -21.10 -30.22 4.32
CA TYR A 16 -21.97 -30.87 5.30
C TYR A 16 -23.44 -30.67 4.99
N VAL A 17 -23.86 -29.44 4.67
CA VAL A 17 -25.25 -29.12 4.33
C VAL A 17 -25.70 -29.87 3.08
N VAL A 18 -24.88 -29.91 2.02
CA VAL A 18 -25.19 -30.63 0.78
C VAL A 18 -25.34 -32.14 1.04
N LEU A 19 -24.42 -32.73 1.79
CA LEU A 19 -24.48 -34.16 2.17
C LEU A 19 -25.73 -34.47 3.01
N TYR A 20 -26.04 -33.64 3.99
CA TYR A 20 -27.25 -33.82 4.81
C TYR A 20 -28.53 -33.71 3.97
N PHE A 21 -28.58 -32.77 3.02
CA PHE A 21 -29.69 -32.60 2.12
C PHE A 21 -29.90 -33.86 1.25
N LEU A 22 -28.82 -34.42 0.75
CA LEU A 22 -28.81 -35.63 -0.09
C LEU A 22 -29.24 -36.85 0.73
N VAL A 23 -28.71 -37.05 1.91
CA VAL A 23 -29.08 -38.14 2.80
C VAL A 23 -30.55 -38.04 3.24
N SER A 24 -31.04 -36.84 3.60
CA SER A 24 -32.41 -36.62 3.98
C SER A 24 -33.40 -36.89 2.83
N THR A 25 -33.08 -36.49 1.61
CA THR A 25 -33.90 -36.74 0.43
C THR A 25 -33.96 -38.22 0.11
N ILE A 26 -32.85 -38.94 0.17
CA ILE A 26 -32.78 -40.39 -0.04
C ILE A 26 -33.58 -41.11 1.06
N SER A 27 -33.37 -40.73 2.34
CA SER A 27 -34.09 -41.32 3.47
C SER A 27 -35.62 -41.15 3.35
N LEU A 28 -36.07 -39.97 2.92
CA LEU A 28 -37.49 -39.72 2.70
C LEU A 28 -38.05 -40.56 1.55
N ALA A 29 -37.31 -40.76 0.47
CA ALA A 29 -37.71 -41.63 -0.63
C ALA A 29 -37.82 -43.11 -0.22
N PHE A 30 -37.02 -43.57 0.71
CA PHE A 30 -37.13 -44.93 1.29
C PHE A 30 -38.31 -45.08 2.23
N VAL A 31 -38.64 -44.04 3.02
CA VAL A 31 -39.81 -44.08 3.93
C VAL A 31 -41.10 -44.08 3.15
N SER A 32 -41.25 -43.25 2.10
CA SER A 32 -42.37 -43.20 1.18
C SER A 32 -41.97 -42.51 -0.13
N PRO A 33 -41.88 -43.24 -1.27
CA PRO A 33 -41.57 -42.65 -2.56
C PRO A 33 -42.54 -41.51 -2.93
N ALA A 34 -43.82 -41.64 -2.58
CA ALA A 34 -44.80 -40.58 -2.81
C ALA A 34 -44.54 -39.29 -2.04
N MET A 35 -43.92 -39.40 -0.85
CA MET A 35 -43.51 -38.25 -0.06
C MET A 35 -42.19 -37.65 -0.56
N GLY A 36 -41.26 -38.50 -1.10
CA GLY A 36 -40.02 -38.02 -1.69
C GLY A 36 -40.23 -37.09 -2.88
N LEU A 37 -41.29 -37.27 -3.63
CA LEU A 37 -41.60 -36.46 -4.81
C LEU A 37 -41.77 -34.96 -4.50
N ILE A 38 -42.23 -34.62 -3.27
CA ILE A 38 -42.43 -33.22 -2.86
C ILE A 38 -41.11 -32.45 -2.68
N MET A 39 -39.97 -33.17 -2.55
CA MET A 39 -38.65 -32.54 -2.43
C MET A 39 -38.19 -31.85 -3.73
N LEU A 40 -38.62 -32.36 -4.90
CA LEU A 40 -38.24 -31.82 -6.19
C LEU A 40 -38.66 -30.37 -6.41
N PRO A 41 -39.97 -29.99 -6.22
CA PRO A 41 -40.39 -28.61 -6.35
C PRO A 41 -39.76 -27.68 -5.28
N MET A 42 -39.46 -28.22 -4.09
CA MET A 42 -38.79 -27.44 -3.04
C MET A 42 -37.36 -27.11 -3.43
N ILE A 43 -36.60 -28.07 -3.93
CA ILE A 43 -35.22 -27.86 -4.43
C ILE A 43 -35.24 -26.87 -5.60
N ALA A 44 -36.14 -27.03 -6.55
CA ALA A 44 -36.31 -26.13 -7.69
C ALA A 44 -36.67 -24.71 -7.24
N GLY A 45 -37.54 -24.52 -6.28
CA GLY A 45 -37.91 -23.23 -5.72
C GLY A 45 -36.75 -22.53 -5.03
N LEU A 46 -36.00 -23.26 -4.22
CA LEU A 46 -34.78 -22.72 -3.57
C LEU A 46 -33.74 -22.30 -4.59
N ALA A 47 -33.46 -23.14 -5.59
CA ALA A 47 -32.51 -22.83 -6.65
C ALA A 47 -32.91 -21.59 -7.46
N LEU A 48 -34.23 -21.44 -7.74
CA LEU A 48 -34.77 -20.27 -8.44
C LEU A 48 -34.60 -18.99 -7.61
N ILE A 49 -34.94 -19.02 -6.32
CA ILE A 49 -34.79 -17.88 -5.41
C ILE A 49 -33.32 -17.48 -5.35
N MET A 50 -32.39 -18.44 -5.14
CA MET A 50 -30.96 -18.18 -5.11
C MET A 50 -30.46 -17.58 -6.42
N SER A 51 -30.85 -18.11 -7.56
CA SER A 51 -30.39 -17.65 -8.86
C SER A 51 -30.83 -16.22 -9.21
N LYS A 52 -31.99 -15.77 -8.70
CA LYS A 52 -32.55 -14.44 -8.96
C LYS A 52 -32.18 -13.40 -7.89
N MET A 53 -32.27 -13.77 -6.62
CA MET A 53 -32.08 -12.81 -5.52
C MET A 53 -30.59 -12.56 -5.23
N LEU A 54 -29.73 -13.58 -5.33
CA LEU A 54 -28.33 -13.46 -4.97
C LEU A 54 -27.56 -12.41 -5.83
N PRO A 55 -27.68 -12.41 -7.18
CA PRO A 55 -27.03 -11.38 -8.00
C PRO A 55 -27.57 -9.98 -7.75
N LEU A 56 -28.89 -9.85 -7.46
CA LEU A 56 -29.49 -8.56 -7.14
C LEU A 56 -28.95 -7.99 -5.82
N MET A 57 -28.83 -8.84 -4.80
CA MET A 57 -28.24 -8.45 -3.51
C MET A 57 -26.74 -8.09 -3.68
N ALA A 58 -26.00 -8.85 -4.46
CA ALA A 58 -24.60 -8.59 -4.73
C ALA A 58 -24.39 -7.22 -5.41
N ALA A 59 -25.17 -6.90 -6.44
CA ALA A 59 -25.10 -5.62 -7.13
C ALA A 59 -25.41 -4.43 -6.19
N ARG A 60 -26.43 -4.55 -5.33
CA ARG A 60 -26.76 -3.48 -4.38
C ARG A 60 -25.74 -3.35 -3.26
N ASN A 61 -25.14 -4.46 -2.81
CA ASN A 61 -24.06 -4.41 -1.84
C ASN A 61 -22.83 -3.73 -2.42
N GLN A 62 -22.48 -4.02 -3.68
CA GLN A 62 -21.37 -3.36 -4.37
C GLN A 62 -21.59 -1.84 -4.43
N THR A 63 -22.80 -1.39 -4.87
CA THR A 63 -23.11 0.04 -4.90
C THR A 63 -23.00 0.68 -3.52
N ALA A 64 -23.47 0.02 -2.46
CA ALA A 64 -23.35 0.53 -1.10
C ALA A 64 -21.87 0.66 -0.65
N GLN A 65 -21.04 -0.30 -1.00
CA GLN A 65 -19.60 -0.26 -0.69
C GLN A 65 -18.86 0.84 -1.48
N GLU A 66 -19.21 1.06 -2.75
CA GLU A 66 -18.67 2.16 -3.55
C GLU A 66 -18.98 3.51 -2.89
N ARG A 67 -20.23 3.72 -2.41
CA ARG A 67 -20.63 4.96 -1.70
C ARG A 67 -19.93 5.15 -0.36
N VAL A 68 -19.60 4.07 0.35
CA VAL A 68 -18.76 4.14 1.56
C VAL A 68 -17.33 4.61 1.20
N SER A 69 -16.80 4.12 0.10
CA SER A 69 -15.48 4.55 -0.40
C SER A 69 -15.46 6.03 -0.78
N ASP A 70 -16.50 6.51 -1.48
CA ASP A 70 -16.64 7.93 -1.86
C ASP A 70 -16.68 8.83 -0.61
N LEU A 71 -17.50 8.45 0.39
CA LEU A 71 -17.57 9.19 1.66
C LEU A 71 -16.24 9.22 2.40
N ASN A 72 -15.53 8.09 2.46
CA ASN A 72 -14.21 8.02 3.10
C ASN A 72 -13.17 8.87 2.37
N SER A 73 -13.27 8.99 1.04
CA SER A 73 -12.40 9.86 0.25
C SER A 73 -12.61 11.32 0.62
N VAL A 74 -13.87 11.78 0.69
CA VAL A 74 -14.20 13.16 1.11
C VAL A 74 -13.77 13.43 2.55
N LEU A 75 -13.95 12.46 3.46
CA LEU A 75 -13.51 12.57 4.85
C LEU A 75 -11.99 12.71 4.93
N THR A 76 -11.25 11.87 4.23
CA THR A 76 -9.77 11.90 4.21
C THR A 76 -9.26 13.22 3.63
N GLU A 77 -9.89 13.73 2.55
CA GLU A 77 -9.57 15.02 1.96
C GLU A 77 -9.80 16.17 2.96
N ASN A 78 -10.94 16.16 3.67
CA ASN A 78 -11.24 17.16 4.68
C ASN A 78 -10.25 17.14 5.86
N ILE A 79 -9.84 15.95 6.31
CA ILE A 79 -8.85 15.80 7.38
C ILE A 79 -7.48 16.32 6.92
N ARG A 80 -7.02 15.94 5.73
CA ARG A 80 -5.74 16.40 5.18
C ARG A 80 -5.73 17.89 4.87
N GLY A 81 -6.85 18.43 4.40
CA GLY A 81 -7.01 19.83 4.04
C GLY A 81 -7.50 20.73 5.17
N THR A 82 -7.50 20.28 6.43
CA THR A 82 -8.09 21.02 7.57
C THR A 82 -7.50 22.43 7.74
N SER A 83 -6.18 22.61 7.58
CA SER A 83 -5.52 23.91 7.62
C SER A 83 -6.04 24.83 6.51
N THR A 84 -6.05 24.34 5.28
CA THR A 84 -6.51 25.08 4.09
C THR A 84 -7.99 25.46 4.20
N ILE A 85 -8.83 24.53 4.67
CA ILE A 85 -10.27 24.78 4.90
C ILE A 85 -10.45 25.93 5.90
N ARG A 86 -9.63 25.95 6.96
CA ARG A 86 -9.66 26.99 7.99
C ARG A 86 -9.16 28.34 7.45
N GLU A 87 -8.05 28.34 6.73
CA GLU A 87 -7.45 29.55 6.17
C GLU A 87 -8.33 30.19 5.09
N LEU A 88 -8.98 29.39 4.26
CA LEU A 88 -9.88 29.86 3.20
C LEU A 88 -11.30 30.15 3.69
N GLY A 89 -11.67 29.77 4.92
CA GLY A 89 -13.00 29.98 5.49
C GLY A 89 -14.13 29.21 4.79
N VAL A 90 -13.80 28.09 4.11
CA VAL A 90 -14.77 27.33 3.28
C VAL A 90 -15.45 26.17 4.02
N HIS A 91 -15.62 26.29 5.35
CA HIS A 91 -16.22 25.25 6.21
C HIS A 91 -17.60 24.82 5.72
N THR A 92 -18.52 25.76 5.48
CA THR A 92 -19.90 25.47 5.08
C THR A 92 -19.98 24.70 3.76
N ALA A 93 -19.17 25.07 2.77
CA ALA A 93 -19.14 24.39 1.48
C ALA A 93 -18.63 22.93 1.61
N ARG A 94 -17.65 22.69 2.49
CA ARG A 94 -17.12 21.34 2.76
C ARG A 94 -18.07 20.50 3.61
N GLU A 95 -18.77 21.10 4.56
CA GLU A 95 -19.85 20.46 5.32
C GLU A 95 -21.01 20.04 4.42
N ASP A 96 -21.44 20.90 3.49
CA ASP A 96 -22.50 20.60 2.52
C ASP A 96 -22.09 19.46 1.57
N ALA A 97 -20.83 19.45 1.11
CA ALA A 97 -20.28 18.38 0.29
C ALA A 97 -20.27 17.04 1.04
N PHE A 98 -19.83 17.02 2.29
CA PHE A 98 -19.82 15.84 3.13
C PHE A 98 -21.27 15.37 3.43
N ALA A 99 -22.18 16.28 3.77
CA ALA A 99 -23.59 15.98 4.01
C ALA A 99 -24.26 15.41 2.76
N GLY A 100 -23.89 15.92 1.57
CA GLY A 100 -24.34 15.39 0.27
C GLY A 100 -23.94 13.94 0.05
N GLU A 101 -22.65 13.61 0.24
CA GLU A 101 -22.16 12.23 0.09
C GLU A 101 -22.71 11.30 1.17
N ASN A 102 -22.85 11.78 2.41
CA ASN A 102 -23.48 11.02 3.48
C ASN A 102 -24.95 10.66 3.16
N LYS A 103 -25.72 11.60 2.58
CA LYS A 103 -27.08 11.31 2.12
C LYS A 103 -27.12 10.26 1.00
N ARG A 104 -26.18 10.31 0.04
CA ARG A 104 -26.06 9.33 -1.04
C ARG A 104 -25.71 7.93 -0.49
N GLN A 105 -24.75 7.87 0.43
CA GLN A 105 -24.36 6.64 1.11
C GLN A 105 -25.52 6.05 1.90
N PHE A 106 -26.25 6.87 2.66
CA PHE A 106 -27.42 6.45 3.42
C PHE A 106 -28.55 5.92 2.51
N ALA A 107 -28.80 6.59 1.40
CA ALA A 107 -29.80 6.13 0.41
C ALA A 107 -29.42 4.78 -0.21
N ALA A 108 -28.15 4.56 -0.52
CA ALA A 108 -27.65 3.27 -1.02
C ALA A 108 -27.78 2.15 0.04
N GLN A 109 -27.47 2.44 1.29
CA GLN A 109 -27.65 1.54 2.43
C GLN A 109 -29.13 1.16 2.63
N LEU A 110 -30.04 2.15 2.58
CA LEU A 110 -31.48 1.90 2.64
C LEU A 110 -31.96 1.02 1.48
N GLY A 111 -31.44 1.25 0.27
CA GLY A 111 -31.70 0.40 -0.90
C GLY A 111 -31.29 -1.05 -0.67
N MET A 112 -30.12 -1.28 -0.08
CA MET A 112 -29.65 -2.62 0.29
C MET A 112 -30.52 -3.26 1.38
N VAL A 113 -30.87 -2.50 2.43
CA VAL A 113 -31.74 -2.98 3.54
C VAL A 113 -33.12 -3.40 3.01
N ARG A 114 -33.72 -2.61 2.11
CA ARG A 114 -35.04 -2.95 1.51
C ARG A 114 -35.01 -4.26 0.72
N ILE A 115 -33.95 -4.47 -0.09
CA ILE A 115 -33.83 -5.73 -0.84
C ILE A 115 -33.56 -6.91 0.10
N ARG A 116 -32.72 -6.72 1.11
CA ARG A 116 -32.49 -7.73 2.15
C ARG A 116 -33.79 -8.08 2.89
N GLN A 117 -34.60 -7.07 3.23
CA GLN A 117 -35.90 -7.30 3.88
C GLN A 117 -36.87 -8.03 2.96
N LEU A 118 -36.90 -7.66 1.66
CA LEU A 118 -37.71 -8.39 0.67
C LEU A 118 -37.24 -9.86 0.58
N TYR A 119 -35.94 -10.11 0.53
CA TYR A 119 -35.42 -11.47 0.53
C TYR A 119 -35.90 -12.26 1.76
N PHE A 120 -35.73 -11.71 2.96
CA PHE A 120 -36.20 -12.38 4.19
C PHE A 120 -37.72 -12.62 4.21
N THR A 121 -38.48 -11.71 3.65
CA THR A 121 -39.96 -11.89 3.57
C THR A 121 -40.30 -13.01 2.60
N VAL A 122 -39.69 -13.04 1.42
CA VAL A 122 -39.89 -14.10 0.42
C VAL A 122 -39.40 -15.43 0.97
N ASP A 123 -38.28 -15.46 1.63
CA ASP A 123 -37.72 -16.65 2.25
C ASP A 123 -38.60 -17.18 3.38
N ALA A 124 -39.12 -16.32 4.26
CA ALA A 124 -40.06 -16.69 5.33
C ALA A 124 -41.33 -17.29 4.78
N ILE A 125 -41.91 -16.72 3.71
CA ILE A 125 -43.10 -17.28 3.04
C ILE A 125 -42.76 -18.64 2.42
N ASN A 126 -41.62 -18.70 1.68
CA ASN A 126 -41.18 -19.94 1.04
C ASN A 126 -40.87 -21.06 2.05
N ALA A 127 -40.52 -20.72 3.27
CA ALA A 127 -40.23 -21.65 4.35
C ALA A 127 -41.42 -22.49 4.79
N TRP A 128 -42.61 -21.90 4.82
CA TRP A 128 -43.84 -22.58 5.27
C TRP A 128 -44.57 -23.33 4.13
N ILE A 129 -44.45 -22.84 2.90
CA ILE A 129 -45.12 -23.43 1.72
C ILE A 129 -44.81 -24.92 1.55
N PRO A 130 -43.54 -25.38 1.57
CA PRO A 130 -43.17 -26.78 1.41
C PRO A 130 -43.75 -27.65 2.53
N THR A 131 -43.76 -27.18 3.78
CA THR A 131 -44.29 -27.92 4.92
C THR A 131 -45.81 -28.09 4.79
N ILE A 132 -46.55 -27.02 4.44
CA ILE A 132 -47.99 -27.05 4.21
C ILE A 132 -48.33 -27.97 3.03
N LEU A 133 -47.59 -27.86 1.91
CA LEU A 133 -47.77 -28.72 0.76
C LEU A 133 -47.45 -30.19 1.09
N CYS A 134 -46.43 -30.46 1.91
CA CYS A 134 -46.11 -31.80 2.41
C CYS A 134 -47.27 -32.38 3.23
N MET A 135 -47.88 -31.60 4.11
CA MET A 135 -49.03 -32.05 4.91
C MET A 135 -50.25 -32.32 4.04
N LEU A 136 -50.59 -31.41 3.11
CA LEU A 136 -51.74 -31.54 2.20
C LEU A 136 -51.58 -32.78 1.26
N TRP A 137 -50.39 -32.89 0.65
CA TRP A 137 -50.05 -34.03 -0.20
C TRP A 137 -50.02 -35.34 0.60
N GLY A 138 -49.45 -35.30 1.81
CA GLY A 138 -49.44 -36.44 2.73
C GLY A 138 -50.82 -36.92 3.12
N ALA A 139 -51.75 -35.99 3.44
CA ALA A 139 -53.13 -36.34 3.72
C ALA A 139 -53.82 -37.02 2.52
N ALA A 140 -53.55 -36.52 1.30
CA ALA A 140 -54.05 -37.18 0.08
C ALA A 140 -53.44 -38.56 -0.12
N CYS A 141 -52.15 -38.75 0.11
CA CYS A 141 -51.48 -40.05 0.04
C CYS A 141 -52.01 -41.06 1.07
N VAL A 142 -52.34 -40.61 2.28
CA VAL A 142 -52.99 -41.48 3.29
C VAL A 142 -54.40 -41.89 2.88
N ALA A 143 -55.17 -40.95 2.32
CA ALA A 143 -56.51 -41.25 1.81
C ALA A 143 -56.52 -42.26 0.66
N LEU A 144 -55.45 -42.26 -0.15
CA LEU A 144 -55.23 -43.20 -1.26
C LEU A 144 -54.54 -44.52 -0.83
N GLY A 145 -54.17 -44.65 0.45
CA GLY A 145 -53.49 -45.83 0.97
C GLY A 145 -51.99 -45.93 0.57
N TRP A 146 -51.38 -44.85 0.06
CA TRP A 146 -50.00 -44.81 -0.40
C TRP A 146 -48.98 -44.49 0.71
N ALA A 147 -49.46 -43.92 1.82
CA ALA A 147 -48.60 -43.56 2.96
C ALA A 147 -49.36 -43.73 4.30
N SER A 148 -48.59 -43.84 5.39
CA SER A 148 -49.13 -43.81 6.77
C SER A 148 -49.06 -42.42 7.37
N TRP A 149 -49.86 -42.12 8.38
CA TRP A 149 -49.75 -40.86 9.13
C TRP A 149 -48.37 -40.67 9.77
N GLY A 150 -47.70 -41.75 10.16
CA GLY A 150 -46.32 -41.69 10.64
C GLY A 150 -45.33 -41.23 9.58
N ALA A 151 -45.51 -41.70 8.33
CA ALA A 151 -44.67 -41.25 7.21
C ALA A 151 -44.90 -39.77 6.90
N VAL A 152 -46.15 -39.27 6.97
CA VAL A 152 -46.45 -37.84 6.76
C VAL A 152 -45.84 -36.96 7.85
N ALA A 153 -45.93 -37.39 9.12
CA ALA A 153 -45.32 -36.67 10.23
C ALA A 153 -43.79 -36.60 10.08
N THR A 154 -43.14 -37.73 9.77
CA THR A 154 -41.69 -37.80 9.54
C THR A 154 -41.28 -36.90 8.38
N ALA A 155 -41.99 -36.98 7.25
CA ALA A 155 -41.73 -36.13 6.08
C ALA A 155 -41.84 -34.65 6.40
N SER A 156 -42.87 -34.25 7.13
CA SER A 156 -43.10 -32.85 7.52
C SER A 156 -42.02 -32.30 8.41
N VAL A 157 -41.51 -33.08 9.39
CA VAL A 157 -40.37 -32.70 10.23
C VAL A 157 -39.07 -32.61 9.41
N MET A 158 -38.86 -33.55 8.48
CA MET A 158 -37.66 -33.51 7.60
C MET A 158 -37.68 -32.29 6.68
N VAL A 159 -38.84 -31.99 6.04
CA VAL A 159 -39.02 -30.81 5.21
C VAL A 159 -38.72 -29.51 5.98
N PHE A 160 -39.25 -29.44 7.21
CA PHE A 160 -39.01 -28.28 8.08
C PHE A 160 -37.53 -28.15 8.48
N SER A 161 -36.85 -29.26 8.77
CA SER A 161 -35.42 -29.25 9.11
C SER A 161 -34.56 -28.83 7.94
N LEU A 162 -34.88 -29.21 6.70
CA LEU A 162 -34.17 -28.85 5.50
C LEU A 162 -34.15 -27.33 5.24
N ARG A 163 -35.13 -26.59 5.74
CA ARG A 163 -35.13 -25.13 5.71
C ARG A 163 -33.91 -24.53 6.43
N ILE A 164 -33.65 -24.97 7.67
CA ILE A 164 -32.54 -24.46 8.47
C ILE A 164 -31.18 -24.68 7.72
N LEU A 165 -31.07 -25.82 7.08
CA LEU A 165 -29.93 -26.17 6.28
C LEU A 165 -29.77 -25.33 5.01
N ALA A 166 -30.88 -24.95 4.38
CA ALA A 166 -30.86 -24.04 3.23
C ALA A 166 -30.36 -22.64 3.65
N ASP A 167 -30.76 -22.14 4.81
CA ASP A 167 -30.26 -20.88 5.37
C ASP A 167 -28.76 -20.96 5.69
N MET A 168 -28.28 -22.06 6.27
CA MET A 168 -26.87 -22.29 6.51
C MET A 168 -26.06 -22.35 5.20
N LEU A 169 -26.57 -23.02 4.16
CA LEU A 169 -25.91 -23.06 2.84
C LEU A 169 -25.77 -21.66 2.25
N ASN A 170 -26.83 -20.86 2.31
CA ASN A 170 -26.80 -19.45 1.87
C ASN A 170 -25.74 -18.64 2.61
N HIS A 171 -25.62 -18.83 3.93
CA HIS A 171 -24.62 -18.18 4.74
C HIS A 171 -23.21 -18.55 4.29
N HIS A 172 -22.88 -19.85 4.21
CA HIS A 172 -21.56 -20.33 3.80
C HIS A 172 -21.18 -19.91 2.38
N VAL A 173 -22.11 -20.02 1.41
CA VAL A 173 -21.89 -19.59 0.02
C VAL A 173 -21.62 -18.08 -0.07
N SER A 174 -22.37 -17.27 0.69
CA SER A 174 -22.18 -15.82 0.72
C SER A 174 -20.85 -15.44 1.37
N SER A 175 -20.47 -16.08 2.48
CA SER A 175 -19.19 -15.89 3.16
C SER A 175 -18.01 -16.24 2.24
N LEU A 176 -18.06 -17.40 1.57
CA LEU A 176 -17.03 -17.82 0.61
C LEU A 176 -16.88 -16.82 -0.55
N ARG A 177 -17.98 -16.30 -1.10
CA ARG A 177 -17.93 -15.28 -2.17
C ARG A 177 -17.24 -14.01 -1.72
N ILE A 178 -17.62 -13.46 -0.57
CA ILE A 178 -16.99 -12.24 -0.01
C ILE A 178 -15.49 -12.49 0.18
N MET A 179 -15.15 -13.64 0.71
CA MET A 179 -13.76 -14.03 0.95
C MET A 179 -12.97 -14.14 -0.36
N LEU A 180 -13.50 -14.81 -1.39
CA LEU A 180 -12.84 -14.95 -2.71
C LEU A 180 -12.59 -13.58 -3.36
N VAL A 181 -13.55 -12.64 -3.25
CA VAL A 181 -13.37 -11.27 -3.74
C VAL A 181 -12.26 -10.54 -2.98
N ASN A 182 -12.23 -10.66 -1.66
CA ASN A 182 -11.20 -10.04 -0.83
C ASN A 182 -9.81 -10.66 -1.10
N MET A 183 -9.73 -11.98 -1.22
CA MET A 183 -8.50 -12.67 -1.61
C MET A 183 -8.04 -12.26 -3.01
N GLY A 184 -8.96 -12.13 -3.97
CA GLY A 184 -8.64 -11.65 -5.32
C GLY A 184 -7.97 -10.28 -5.31
N ARG A 185 -8.41 -9.35 -4.44
CA ARG A 185 -7.76 -8.05 -4.26
C ARG A 185 -6.36 -8.17 -3.68
N VAL A 186 -6.18 -8.98 -2.64
CA VAL A 186 -4.86 -9.22 -2.01
C VAL A 186 -3.91 -9.92 -2.98
N PHE A 187 -4.36 -11.01 -3.62
CA PHE A 187 -3.55 -11.73 -4.61
C PHE A 187 -3.26 -10.89 -5.86
N GLY A 188 -4.17 -10.01 -6.27
CA GLY A 188 -3.93 -9.06 -7.35
C GLY A 188 -2.71 -8.16 -7.07
N VAL A 189 -2.65 -7.58 -5.87
CA VAL A 189 -1.51 -6.76 -5.43
C VAL A 189 -0.23 -7.59 -5.32
N VAL A 190 -0.31 -8.79 -4.72
CA VAL A 190 0.85 -9.68 -4.57
C VAL A 190 1.35 -10.18 -5.93
N SER A 191 0.45 -10.50 -6.88
CA SER A 191 0.84 -10.96 -8.22
C SER A 191 1.48 -9.86 -9.04
N LEU A 192 1.00 -8.61 -8.92
CA LEU A 192 1.62 -7.45 -9.54
C LEU A 192 3.02 -7.20 -8.96
N ALA A 193 3.15 -7.25 -7.62
CA ALA A 193 4.43 -7.12 -6.95
C ALA A 193 5.42 -8.24 -7.36
N LYS A 194 4.93 -9.47 -7.51
CA LYS A 194 5.74 -10.62 -7.97
C LYS A 194 6.18 -10.45 -9.42
N LYS A 195 5.27 -10.08 -10.34
CA LYS A 195 5.61 -9.79 -11.74
C LYS A 195 6.61 -8.64 -11.87
N GLN A 196 6.43 -7.58 -11.08
CA GLN A 196 7.40 -6.48 -11.03
C GLN A 196 8.77 -6.94 -10.50
N ARG A 197 8.80 -7.81 -9.45
CA ARG A 197 10.07 -8.40 -8.96
C ARG A 197 10.74 -9.28 -9.99
N GLU A 198 10.00 -10.11 -10.71
CA GLU A 198 10.55 -10.99 -11.75
C GLU A 198 11.07 -10.20 -12.95
N ALA A 199 10.33 -9.19 -13.41
CA ALA A 199 10.80 -8.28 -14.46
C ALA A 199 12.07 -7.51 -14.03
N ARG A 200 12.11 -7.04 -12.77
CA ARG A 200 13.28 -6.40 -12.16
C ARG A 200 14.48 -7.34 -12.09
N ALA A 201 14.27 -8.60 -11.69
CA ALA A 201 15.33 -9.59 -11.61
C ALA A 201 15.93 -9.91 -12.98
N GLN A 202 15.12 -9.96 -14.04
CA GLN A 202 15.59 -10.16 -15.41
C GLN A 202 16.40 -8.97 -15.92
N HIS A 203 15.89 -7.74 -15.81
CA HIS A 203 16.64 -6.53 -16.17
C HIS A 203 17.93 -6.38 -15.37
N ARG A 204 17.90 -6.74 -14.09
CA ARG A 204 19.08 -6.76 -13.24
C ARG A 204 20.14 -7.76 -13.74
N ALA A 205 19.75 -8.96 -14.11
CA ALA A 205 20.67 -9.98 -14.63
C ALA A 205 21.31 -9.54 -15.96
N GLU A 206 20.53 -8.93 -16.86
CA GLU A 206 21.03 -8.38 -18.13
C GLU A 206 21.99 -7.20 -17.92
N ALA A 207 21.65 -6.25 -17.04
CA ALA A 207 22.48 -5.11 -16.71
C ALA A 207 23.79 -5.53 -15.99
N PHE A 208 23.76 -6.55 -15.12
CA PHE A 208 24.94 -7.10 -14.47
C PHE A 208 25.88 -7.83 -15.41
N ALA A 209 25.35 -8.51 -16.43
CA ALA A 209 26.14 -9.21 -17.43
C ALA A 209 27.00 -8.25 -18.30
N ALA A 210 26.61 -6.97 -18.34
CA ALA A 210 27.30 -5.94 -19.12
C ALA A 210 28.42 -5.20 -18.35
N VAL A 211 28.54 -5.42 -17.01
CA VAL A 211 29.54 -4.71 -16.18
C VAL A 211 30.72 -5.62 -15.85
N SER A 212 31.93 -5.15 -16.12
CA SER A 212 33.17 -5.88 -15.74
C SER A 212 33.34 -5.93 -14.22
N ASP A 213 33.72 -7.08 -13.68
CA ASP A 213 34.00 -7.30 -12.25
C ASP A 213 35.01 -6.25 -11.65
N GLU A 214 35.86 -5.70 -12.46
CA GLU A 214 36.90 -4.73 -12.07
C GLU A 214 36.30 -3.34 -11.81
N ALA A 215 35.33 -2.92 -12.62
CA ALA A 215 34.58 -1.65 -12.42
C ALA A 215 33.73 -1.66 -11.15
N VAL A 216 33.28 -2.83 -10.70
CA VAL A 216 32.51 -2.98 -9.45
C VAL A 216 33.43 -2.98 -8.22
N LYS A 217 34.65 -3.48 -8.32
CA LYS A 217 35.58 -3.60 -7.18
C LYS A 217 36.18 -2.28 -6.75
N ASN A 218 36.46 -1.37 -7.67
CA ASN A 218 37.02 -0.07 -7.35
C ASN A 218 36.56 1.01 -8.35
N PRO A 219 35.33 1.47 -8.25
CA PRO A 219 34.80 2.46 -9.18
C PRO A 219 35.49 3.80 -8.99
N GLU A 220 35.89 4.42 -10.08
CA GLU A 220 36.47 5.78 -10.09
C GLU A 220 35.44 6.82 -9.62
N TYR A 221 34.19 6.63 -10.03
CA TYR A 221 33.08 7.49 -9.68
C TYR A 221 32.08 6.75 -8.76
N ALA A 222 31.63 7.47 -7.74
CA ALA A 222 30.57 6.97 -6.87
C ALA A 222 29.21 7.03 -7.55
N ILE A 223 28.97 8.08 -8.35
CA ILE A 223 27.78 8.26 -9.19
C ILE A 223 28.26 8.61 -10.60
N ASP A 224 27.78 7.89 -11.61
CA ASP A 224 28.09 8.09 -13.02
C ASP A 224 26.81 8.00 -13.85
N CYS A 225 26.38 9.14 -14.37
CA CYS A 225 25.25 9.27 -15.29
C CYS A 225 25.81 9.60 -16.69
N THR A 226 25.50 8.78 -17.67
CA THR A 226 25.99 8.93 -19.05
C THR A 226 24.78 8.98 -19.99
N ASP A 227 24.61 10.12 -20.68
CA ASP A 227 23.59 10.41 -21.67
C ASP A 227 22.13 10.13 -21.22
N VAL A 228 21.83 10.46 -19.95
CA VAL A 228 20.58 10.09 -19.31
C VAL A 228 19.45 11.01 -19.77
N SER A 229 18.39 10.40 -20.31
CA SER A 229 17.16 11.09 -20.71
C SER A 229 15.94 10.50 -20.03
N TYR A 230 14.99 11.37 -19.64
CA TYR A 230 13.77 10.95 -18.96
C TYR A 230 12.59 11.89 -19.20
N GLY A 231 11.38 11.33 -19.32
CA GLY A 231 10.11 12.04 -19.35
C GLY A 231 9.01 11.24 -18.65
N TYR A 232 8.07 11.94 -18.02
CA TYR A 232 6.86 11.32 -17.44
C TYR A 232 5.87 10.87 -18.51
N SER A 233 6.01 11.38 -19.73
CA SER A 233 5.31 10.98 -20.95
C SER A 233 6.33 10.82 -22.06
N PRO A 234 6.13 9.88 -23.01
CA PRO A 234 7.04 9.67 -24.14
C PRO A 234 7.30 10.93 -24.98
N ASP A 235 6.32 11.83 -25.03
CA ASP A 235 6.37 13.05 -25.86
C ASP A 235 6.87 14.30 -25.10
N ALA A 236 7.20 14.17 -23.79
CA ALA A 236 7.61 15.31 -22.97
C ALA A 236 8.81 14.93 -22.08
N LEU A 237 10.02 15.16 -22.60
CA LEU A 237 11.23 14.98 -21.84
C LEU A 237 11.35 16.04 -20.74
N VAL A 238 11.75 15.58 -19.54
CA VAL A 238 12.07 16.43 -18.37
C VAL A 238 13.58 16.54 -18.19
N LEU A 239 14.31 15.52 -18.61
CA LEU A 239 15.78 15.48 -18.64
C LEU A 239 16.22 14.97 -20.00
N GLU A 240 17.28 15.58 -20.55
CA GLU A 240 17.78 15.28 -21.91
C GLU A 240 19.31 15.27 -21.93
N GLY A 241 19.89 14.10 -22.22
CA GLY A 241 21.33 13.93 -22.39
C GLY A 241 22.17 14.31 -21.18
N ILE A 242 21.72 13.97 -19.97
CA ILE A 242 22.42 14.31 -18.73
C ILE A 242 23.69 13.49 -18.58
N ASN A 243 24.83 14.20 -18.52
CA ASN A 243 26.13 13.66 -18.19
C ASN A 243 26.58 14.25 -16.86
N LEU A 244 26.64 13.42 -15.80
CA LEU A 244 26.98 13.82 -14.44
C LEU A 244 27.84 12.76 -13.78
N LYS A 245 29.02 13.15 -13.27
CA LYS A 245 29.92 12.23 -12.56
C LYS A 245 30.32 12.84 -11.22
N ILE A 246 30.26 12.04 -10.16
CA ILE A 246 30.63 12.42 -8.80
C ILE A 246 31.69 11.43 -8.32
N ARG A 247 32.89 11.93 -7.96
CA ARG A 247 33.97 11.09 -7.43
C ARG A 247 33.65 10.65 -5.99
N ARG A 248 34.36 9.64 -5.54
CA ARG A 248 34.31 9.24 -4.14
C ARG A 248 34.86 10.36 -3.25
N GLY A 249 34.10 10.68 -2.20
CA GLY A 249 34.47 11.77 -1.27
C GLY A 249 34.23 13.17 -1.80
N GLU A 250 33.64 13.32 -2.99
CA GLU A 250 33.32 14.61 -3.60
C GLU A 250 31.91 15.05 -3.26
N ALA A 251 31.72 16.31 -2.93
CA ALA A 251 30.42 16.96 -2.80
C ALA A 251 30.11 17.79 -4.05
N LEU A 252 29.00 17.50 -4.71
CA LEU A 252 28.50 18.23 -5.86
C LEU A 252 27.19 18.92 -5.54
N ALA A 253 27.09 20.22 -5.80
CA ALA A 253 25.85 20.96 -5.74
C ALA A 253 25.12 20.96 -7.08
N LEU A 254 23.86 20.53 -7.12
CA LEU A 254 22.96 20.61 -8.27
C LEU A 254 22.03 21.82 -8.08
N VAL A 255 22.25 22.85 -8.86
CA VAL A 255 21.55 24.13 -8.80
C VAL A 255 20.68 24.31 -10.02
N GLY A 256 19.59 25.07 -9.91
CA GLY A 256 18.70 25.40 -11.03
C GLY A 256 17.32 25.84 -10.54
N ARG A 257 16.54 26.44 -11.41
CA ARG A 257 15.20 26.93 -11.11
C ARG A 257 14.26 25.79 -10.70
N SER A 258 13.15 26.13 -10.00
CA SER A 258 12.08 25.16 -9.75
C SER A 258 11.55 24.59 -11.07
N GLY A 259 11.34 23.29 -11.15
CA GLY A 259 10.91 22.60 -12.37
C GLY A 259 12.03 22.27 -13.37
N SER A 260 13.30 22.62 -13.13
CA SER A 260 14.40 22.26 -14.05
C SER A 260 14.73 20.76 -14.15
N GLY A 261 14.18 19.91 -13.27
CA GLY A 261 14.40 18.45 -13.28
C GLY A 261 15.29 17.90 -12.15
N LYS A 262 15.72 18.72 -11.18
CA LYS A 262 16.65 18.30 -10.09
C LYS A 262 16.13 17.10 -9.28
N THR A 263 14.92 17.19 -8.76
CA THR A 263 14.28 16.08 -8.00
C THR A 263 14.04 14.85 -8.89
N THR A 264 13.78 15.05 -10.19
CA THR A 264 13.68 13.95 -11.15
C THR A 264 14.99 13.23 -11.32
N LEU A 265 16.10 13.97 -11.45
CA LEU A 265 17.46 13.38 -11.53
C LEU A 265 17.82 12.64 -10.22
N ALA A 266 17.51 13.23 -9.06
CA ALA A 266 17.69 12.55 -7.76
C ALA A 266 16.93 11.22 -7.68
N ARG A 267 15.68 11.20 -8.16
CA ARG A 267 14.85 9.98 -8.18
C ARG A 267 15.35 8.93 -9.18
N LEU A 268 15.93 9.34 -10.28
CA LEU A 268 16.58 8.43 -11.23
C LEU A 268 17.82 7.80 -10.63
N ILE A 269 18.73 8.58 -10.05
CA ILE A 269 19.94 8.08 -9.38
C ILE A 269 19.57 7.21 -8.17
N GLY A 270 18.50 7.59 -7.44
CA GLY A 270 17.94 6.81 -6.34
C GLY A 270 17.17 5.54 -6.75
N GLY A 271 17.03 5.26 -8.05
CA GLY A 271 16.34 4.06 -8.57
C GLY A 271 14.82 4.07 -8.42
N SER A 272 14.22 5.21 -8.01
CA SER A 272 12.75 5.36 -7.93
C SER A 272 12.09 5.52 -9.29
N LEU A 273 12.85 6.00 -10.27
CA LEU A 273 12.46 6.15 -11.68
C LEU A 273 13.48 5.40 -12.56
N THR A 274 13.09 5.08 -13.80
CA THR A 274 13.96 4.46 -14.80
C THR A 274 14.21 5.44 -15.93
N ALA A 275 15.47 5.61 -16.32
CA ALA A 275 15.83 6.38 -17.51
C ALA A 275 15.17 5.78 -18.75
N LEU A 276 14.76 6.63 -19.68
CA LEU A 276 14.30 6.23 -21.01
C LEU A 276 15.48 5.89 -21.91
N ASP A 277 16.58 6.63 -21.74
CA ASP A 277 17.84 6.42 -22.48
C ASP A 277 19.04 6.75 -21.58
N GLY A 278 20.21 6.24 -21.94
CA GLY A 278 21.44 6.40 -21.18
C GLY A 278 21.60 5.40 -20.03
N THR A 279 22.64 5.60 -19.22
CA THR A 279 23.00 4.70 -18.11
C THR A 279 23.29 5.49 -16.83
N ILE A 280 22.88 4.91 -15.70
CA ILE A 280 23.19 5.43 -14.35
C ILE A 280 23.86 4.33 -13.58
N ASN A 281 25.08 4.60 -13.09
CA ASN A 281 25.82 3.69 -12.23
C ASN A 281 26.04 4.33 -10.85
N VAL A 282 25.85 3.54 -9.79
CA VAL A 282 26.16 3.92 -8.41
C VAL A 282 27.14 2.91 -7.83
N MET A 283 28.32 3.37 -7.43
CA MET A 283 29.42 2.52 -6.97
C MET A 283 29.71 1.37 -7.97
N GLY A 284 29.80 1.72 -9.27
CA GLY A 284 30.06 0.79 -10.36
C GLY A 284 28.94 -0.18 -10.71
N ARG A 285 27.76 -0.07 -10.09
CA ARG A 285 26.60 -0.90 -10.42
C ARG A 285 25.51 -0.09 -11.11
N PRO A 286 24.91 -0.63 -12.17
CA PRO A 286 23.82 0.02 -12.86
C PRO A 286 22.58 0.13 -11.96
N VAL A 287 21.90 1.26 -12.06
CA VAL A 287 20.63 1.53 -11.37
C VAL A 287 19.49 1.27 -12.35
N GLY A 288 18.62 0.32 -12.03
CA GLY A 288 17.41 -0.01 -12.80
C GLY A 288 16.12 0.38 -12.09
N HIS A 289 14.98 0.16 -12.76
CA HIS A 289 13.66 0.46 -12.19
C HIS A 289 13.38 -0.33 -10.91
N GLY A 290 13.29 0.38 -9.78
CA GLY A 290 13.04 -0.19 -8.46
C GLY A 290 14.23 -0.93 -7.85
N ASP A 291 15.40 -0.84 -8.44
CA ASP A 291 16.64 -1.14 -7.78
C ASP A 291 17.03 0.09 -6.97
N PHE A 292 16.60 0.13 -5.73
CA PHE A 292 17.15 1.10 -4.80
C PHE A 292 18.63 0.72 -4.60
N PRO A 293 19.57 1.59 -4.89
CA PRO A 293 21.01 1.30 -4.68
C PRO A 293 21.39 1.30 -3.19
N THR A 294 20.41 0.97 -2.33
CA THR A 294 20.56 0.73 -0.88
C THR A 294 21.10 -0.67 -0.58
N ASP A 295 21.37 -1.50 -1.61
CA ASP A 295 22.11 -2.73 -1.39
C ASP A 295 23.51 -2.40 -0.85
N THR A 296 24.01 -3.24 0.03
CA THR A 296 25.31 -3.06 0.66
C THR A 296 26.44 -3.34 -0.33
N ALA A 297 27.49 -2.56 -0.25
CA ALA A 297 28.75 -2.82 -0.93
C ALA A 297 29.48 -4.03 -0.27
N ALA A 298 30.62 -4.43 -0.85
CA ALA A 298 31.39 -5.57 -0.34
C ALA A 298 31.94 -5.35 1.10
N ASP A 299 32.04 -4.11 1.54
CA ASP A 299 32.46 -3.71 2.88
C ASP A 299 31.30 -3.58 3.89
N GLY A 300 30.07 -3.95 3.47
CA GLY A 300 28.88 -3.90 4.32
C GLY A 300 28.21 -2.53 4.40
N ARG A 301 28.75 -1.47 3.79
CA ARG A 301 28.18 -0.12 3.78
C ARG A 301 27.09 0.00 2.70
N PRO A 302 25.99 0.78 2.94
CA PRO A 302 25.04 1.09 1.89
C PRO A 302 25.71 1.82 0.72
N ARG A 303 25.33 1.51 -0.52
CA ARG A 303 25.88 2.17 -1.70
C ARG A 303 25.43 3.61 -1.82
N LEU A 304 24.13 3.83 -1.60
CA LEU A 304 23.50 5.14 -1.68
C LEU A 304 22.36 5.24 -0.65
N LEU A 305 22.27 6.39 -0.01
CA LEU A 305 21.07 6.81 0.71
C LEU A 305 20.54 8.13 0.14
N VAL A 306 19.21 8.26 0.12
CA VAL A 306 18.54 9.46 -0.35
C VAL A 306 17.78 10.08 0.81
N CYS A 307 18.13 11.33 1.15
CA CYS A 307 17.39 12.16 2.07
C CYS A 307 16.49 13.11 1.28
N THR A 308 15.18 12.91 1.39
CA THR A 308 14.18 13.73 0.70
C THR A 308 13.83 14.97 1.51
N GLN A 309 13.17 15.92 0.87
CA GLN A 309 12.69 17.17 1.48
C GLN A 309 11.81 16.93 2.72
N GLU A 310 10.96 15.91 2.68
CA GLU A 310 10.13 15.52 3.82
C GLU A 310 10.80 14.36 4.57
N ALA A 311 11.38 14.66 5.72
CA ALA A 311 11.92 13.65 6.61
C ALA A 311 10.78 12.88 7.30
N HIS A 312 10.88 11.55 7.31
CA HIS A 312 9.84 10.70 7.91
C HIS A 312 10.28 10.09 9.24
N VAL A 313 9.36 10.13 10.22
CA VAL A 313 9.51 9.43 11.50
C VAL A 313 8.65 8.18 11.47
N PHE A 314 9.30 7.02 11.61
CA PHE A 314 8.62 5.73 11.68
C PHE A 314 7.94 5.57 13.05
N PHE A 315 6.87 4.78 13.06
CA PHE A 315 6.15 4.50 14.29
C PHE A 315 7.04 3.71 15.28
N GLY A 316 7.21 4.23 16.49
CA GLY A 316 8.04 3.61 17.52
C GLY A 316 8.86 4.64 18.33
N THR A 317 9.91 4.14 18.97
CA THR A 317 10.86 4.94 19.77
C THR A 317 11.89 5.65 18.90
N LEU A 318 12.70 6.53 19.50
CA LEU A 318 13.83 7.14 18.84
C LEU A 318 14.83 6.05 18.37
N ALA A 319 15.11 5.04 19.20
CA ALA A 319 15.97 3.90 18.85
C ALA A 319 15.41 3.10 17.67
N ASP A 320 14.09 2.79 17.66
CA ASP A 320 13.46 2.07 16.55
C ASP A 320 13.68 2.79 15.21
N ASN A 321 13.74 4.12 15.24
CA ASN A 321 13.97 4.94 14.07
C ASN A 321 15.40 4.85 13.50
N PHE A 322 16.36 4.36 14.27
CA PHE A 322 17.71 4.05 13.81
C PHE A 322 17.86 2.60 13.35
N THR A 323 17.23 1.65 14.07
CA THR A 323 17.31 0.23 13.74
C THR A 323 16.66 -0.12 12.39
N VAL A 324 15.77 0.75 11.86
CA VAL A 324 15.27 0.64 10.48
C VAL A 324 16.39 0.69 9.44
N VAL A 325 17.48 1.44 9.72
CA VAL A 325 18.60 1.65 8.79
C VAL A 325 19.77 0.75 9.17
N VAL A 326 20.09 0.63 10.46
CA VAL A 326 21.17 -0.19 11.01
C VAL A 326 20.57 -1.07 12.13
N PRO A 327 20.14 -2.31 11.83
CA PRO A 327 19.42 -3.17 12.78
C PRO A 327 20.16 -3.46 14.09
N ASP A 328 21.49 -3.56 14.03
CA ASP A 328 22.34 -3.93 15.17
C ASP A 328 23.05 -2.72 15.81
N ALA A 329 22.56 -1.48 15.56
CA ALA A 329 23.15 -0.29 16.12
C ALA A 329 23.00 -0.24 17.65
N THR A 330 24.08 0.13 18.35
CA THR A 330 24.03 0.34 19.80
C THR A 330 23.52 1.75 20.14
N VAL A 331 23.02 1.92 21.36
CA VAL A 331 22.56 3.22 21.85
C VAL A 331 23.67 4.28 21.81
N GLU A 332 24.91 3.86 22.06
CA GLU A 332 26.10 4.73 21.98
C GLU A 332 26.31 5.22 20.55
N GLN A 333 26.26 4.33 19.57
CA GLN A 333 26.41 4.70 18.15
C GLN A 333 25.29 5.63 17.66
N MET A 334 24.05 5.39 18.10
CA MET A 334 22.91 6.26 17.79
C MET A 334 23.12 7.68 18.39
N GLY A 335 23.60 7.72 19.64
CA GLY A 335 23.95 8.98 20.31
C GLY A 335 25.07 9.74 19.63
N GLU A 336 26.15 9.05 19.25
CA GLU A 336 27.28 9.65 18.50
C GLU A 336 26.82 10.21 17.15
N ALA A 337 25.93 9.49 16.44
CA ALA A 337 25.38 9.97 15.18
C ALA A 337 24.50 11.22 15.33
N LEU A 338 23.70 11.31 16.40
CA LEU A 338 22.92 12.51 16.74
C LEU A 338 23.84 13.68 17.10
N ASP A 339 24.83 13.43 17.92
CA ASP A 339 25.82 14.45 18.31
C ASP A 339 26.62 14.98 17.10
N ALA A 340 26.99 14.11 16.18
CA ALA A 340 27.71 14.49 14.96
C ALA A 340 26.92 15.47 14.07
N VAL A 341 25.59 15.40 14.08
CA VAL A 341 24.73 16.34 13.35
C VAL A 341 24.24 17.50 14.22
N GLY A 342 24.81 17.70 15.40
CA GLY A 342 24.44 18.77 16.33
C GLY A 342 23.14 18.56 17.08
N ALA A 343 22.53 17.39 16.97
CA ALA A 343 21.23 17.07 17.55
C ALA A 343 21.33 16.72 19.05
N ARG A 344 21.63 17.69 19.89
CA ARG A 344 21.84 17.47 21.34
C ARG A 344 20.55 17.28 22.13
N TRP A 345 19.41 17.66 21.58
CA TRP A 345 18.07 17.61 22.18
C TRP A 345 17.62 16.20 22.62
N TRP A 346 18.19 15.13 22.05
CA TRP A 346 17.83 13.77 22.41
C TRP A 346 18.12 13.43 23.88
N ARG A 347 19.08 14.10 24.49
CA ARG A 347 19.42 13.92 25.91
C ARG A 347 18.39 14.50 26.86
N ASP A 348 17.59 15.46 26.37
CA ASP A 348 16.53 16.12 27.16
C ASP A 348 15.19 15.38 27.03
N LEU A 349 15.12 14.32 26.21
CA LEU A 349 13.92 13.50 26.09
C LEU A 349 13.67 12.68 27.37
N PRO A 350 12.40 12.54 27.80
CA PRO A 350 12.06 11.93 29.10
C PRO A 350 12.59 10.51 29.30
N GLN A 351 12.72 9.74 28.22
CA GLN A 351 13.19 8.34 28.23
C GLN A 351 14.40 8.15 27.29
N GLY A 352 15.08 9.24 26.91
CA GLY A 352 16.22 9.18 25.99
C GLY A 352 15.86 8.48 24.68
N MET A 353 16.62 7.44 24.31
CA MET A 353 16.41 6.66 23.09
C MET A 353 15.10 5.86 23.07
N ASP A 354 14.54 5.52 24.25
CA ASP A 354 13.28 4.79 24.36
C ASP A 354 12.05 5.69 24.28
N THR A 355 12.24 7.00 24.11
CA THR A 355 11.13 7.95 23.96
C THR A 355 10.38 7.64 22.66
N VAL A 356 9.05 7.49 22.75
CA VAL A 356 8.17 7.32 21.58
C VAL A 356 8.10 8.67 20.84
N VAL A 357 8.56 8.67 19.58
CA VAL A 357 8.71 9.88 18.77
C VAL A 357 7.70 9.96 17.61
N SER A 358 6.76 9.05 17.56
CA SER A 358 5.78 8.93 16.48
C SER A 358 4.37 9.34 16.92
N GLY A 359 3.50 9.67 15.93
CA GLY A 359 2.09 9.98 16.15
C GLY A 359 1.78 11.48 16.23
N ALA A 360 0.51 11.79 16.54
CA ALA A 360 0.01 13.17 16.60
C ALA A 360 0.65 13.98 17.74
N ASP A 361 1.09 13.30 18.81
CA ASP A 361 1.71 13.88 19.99
C ASP A 361 3.24 13.71 19.98
N SER A 362 3.85 13.60 18.80
CA SER A 362 5.30 13.50 18.67
C SER A 362 5.98 14.69 19.38
N PRO A 363 6.94 14.44 20.29
CA PRO A 363 7.67 15.50 20.97
C PRO A 363 8.66 16.22 20.06
N LEU A 364 8.91 15.71 18.85
CA LEU A 364 9.92 16.26 17.96
C LEU A 364 9.39 17.41 17.11
N THR A 365 10.17 18.48 17.03
CA THR A 365 9.97 19.58 16.09
C THR A 365 10.37 19.15 14.68
N ARG A 366 10.01 19.95 13.66
CA ARG A 366 10.39 19.68 12.28
C ARG A 366 11.91 19.66 12.10
N ASP A 367 12.62 20.56 12.75
CA ASP A 367 14.08 20.64 12.71
C ASP A 367 14.72 19.38 13.31
N GLN A 368 14.20 18.92 14.46
CA GLN A 368 14.65 17.68 15.10
C GLN A 368 14.38 16.45 14.25
N ILE A 369 13.26 16.40 13.54
CA ILE A 369 12.96 15.33 12.57
C ILE A 369 13.96 15.32 11.42
N GLN A 370 14.35 16.50 10.94
CA GLN A 370 15.36 16.66 9.89
C GLN A 370 16.75 16.21 10.37
N GLN A 371 17.16 16.63 11.58
CA GLN A 371 18.41 16.20 12.20
C GLN A 371 18.44 14.67 12.39
N LEU A 372 17.31 14.06 12.81
CA LEU A 372 17.18 12.60 12.91
C LEU A 372 17.42 11.92 11.55
N ALA A 373 16.88 12.49 10.47
CA ALA A 373 17.11 11.93 9.13
C ALA A 373 18.58 12.00 8.71
N LEU A 374 19.27 13.09 9.02
CA LEU A 374 20.69 13.23 8.76
C LEU A 374 21.55 12.33 9.68
N ALA A 375 21.16 12.17 10.95
CA ALA A 375 21.85 11.25 11.87
C ALA A 375 21.75 9.79 11.40
N ARG A 376 20.62 9.37 10.81
CA ARG A 376 20.51 8.04 10.19
C ARG A 376 21.52 7.83 9.06
N ILE A 377 21.81 8.86 8.26
CA ILE A 377 22.82 8.80 7.20
C ILE A 377 24.20 8.66 7.80
N VAL A 378 24.50 9.44 8.86
CA VAL A 378 25.80 9.36 9.53
C VAL A 378 26.03 7.97 10.13
N LEU A 379 25.01 7.42 10.81
CA LEU A 379 25.07 6.08 11.39
C LEU A 379 25.25 4.97 10.35
N ALA A 380 24.51 5.05 9.24
CA ALA A 380 24.57 4.05 8.18
C ALA A 380 25.84 4.11 7.35
N ASP A 381 26.53 5.23 7.37
CA ASP A 381 27.79 5.52 6.68
C ASP A 381 27.82 5.07 5.20
N PRO A 382 26.90 5.52 4.35
CA PRO A 382 26.84 5.12 2.94
C PRO A 382 28.02 5.67 2.13
N HIS A 383 28.32 5.03 0.99
CA HIS A 383 29.33 5.53 0.05
C HIS A 383 28.91 6.80 -0.69
N ALA A 384 27.62 6.90 -1.00
CA ALA A 384 27.04 8.05 -1.67
C ALA A 384 25.75 8.51 -0.96
N VAL A 385 25.46 9.81 -1.03
CA VAL A 385 24.26 10.43 -0.45
C VAL A 385 23.65 11.39 -1.45
N ILE A 386 22.32 11.40 -1.56
CA ILE A 386 21.58 12.48 -2.22
C ILE A 386 20.82 13.25 -1.14
N LEU A 387 21.01 14.55 -1.09
CA LEU A 387 20.32 15.48 -0.21
C LEU A 387 19.41 16.36 -1.05
N ASP A 388 18.10 16.04 -1.12
CA ASP A 388 17.11 16.80 -1.89
C ASP A 388 16.38 17.78 -0.97
N GLU A 389 16.84 19.04 -0.94
CA GLU A 389 16.34 20.12 -0.08
C GLU A 389 16.22 19.74 1.41
N SER A 390 17.01 18.80 1.86
CA SER A 390 16.90 18.15 3.17
C SER A 390 17.34 19.02 4.36
N THR A 391 17.71 20.27 4.14
CA THR A 391 18.13 21.23 5.20
C THR A 391 17.24 22.47 5.26
N THR A 392 16.17 22.52 4.49
CA THR A 392 15.31 23.74 4.41
C THR A 392 14.58 24.08 5.71
N GLN A 393 14.46 23.13 6.61
CA GLN A 393 13.78 23.31 7.91
C GLN A 393 14.79 23.65 9.05
N LEU A 394 16.10 23.53 8.82
CA LEU A 394 17.12 23.77 9.83
C LEU A 394 17.56 25.26 9.83
N GLU A 395 17.89 25.76 11.02
CA GLU A 395 18.64 27.03 11.10
C GLU A 395 20.00 26.88 10.41
N LEU A 396 20.52 27.96 9.83
CA LEU A 396 21.73 27.88 8.99
C LEU A 396 22.94 27.32 9.72
N ALA A 397 23.11 27.66 11.01
CA ALA A 397 24.23 27.16 11.81
C ALA A 397 24.15 25.64 11.98
N ASP A 398 22.97 25.14 12.35
CA ASP A 398 22.69 23.70 12.55
C ASP A 398 22.76 22.94 11.24
N ALA A 399 22.28 23.52 10.14
CA ALA A 399 22.39 22.95 8.80
C ALA A 399 23.85 22.77 8.38
N THR A 400 24.69 23.75 8.66
CA THR A 400 26.13 23.69 8.31
C THR A 400 26.87 22.63 9.12
N GLU A 401 26.61 22.51 10.42
CA GLU A 401 27.20 21.50 11.30
C GLU A 401 26.75 20.09 10.86
N SER A 402 25.45 19.89 10.69
CA SER A 402 24.85 18.62 10.26
C SER A 402 25.39 18.17 8.89
N LEU A 403 25.46 19.09 7.92
CA LEU A 403 25.96 18.78 6.58
C LEU A 403 27.43 18.40 6.59
N ARG A 404 28.29 19.07 7.35
CA ARG A 404 29.71 18.70 7.43
C ARG A 404 29.90 17.25 7.88
N ALA A 405 29.08 16.78 8.84
CA ALA A 405 29.11 15.39 9.27
C ALA A 405 28.69 14.41 8.17
N VAL A 406 27.70 14.79 7.36
CA VAL A 406 27.21 13.97 6.23
C VAL A 406 28.22 13.99 5.07
N LEU A 407 28.88 15.13 4.79
CA LEU A 407 29.85 15.28 3.70
C LEU A 407 31.15 14.52 3.95
N ALA A 408 31.49 14.24 5.20
CA ALA A 408 32.76 13.61 5.57
C ALA A 408 32.93 12.25 4.90
N ASN A 409 33.97 12.14 4.00
CA ASN A 409 34.38 10.91 3.31
C ASN A 409 33.31 10.24 2.43
N ARG A 410 32.26 10.95 2.02
CA ARG A 410 31.15 10.43 1.20
C ARG A 410 31.05 11.22 -0.11
N ALA A 411 30.58 10.55 -1.15
CA ALA A 411 30.15 11.24 -2.36
C ALA A 411 28.74 11.82 -2.10
N VAL A 412 28.57 13.12 -2.25
CA VAL A 412 27.30 13.77 -1.92
C VAL A 412 26.79 14.62 -3.08
N LEU A 413 25.55 14.36 -3.49
CA LEU A 413 24.78 15.23 -4.39
C LEU A 413 23.86 16.11 -3.53
N ILE A 414 24.15 17.40 -3.47
CA ILE A 414 23.38 18.41 -2.74
C ILE A 414 22.45 19.12 -3.72
N ILE A 415 21.15 18.98 -3.54
CA ILE A 415 20.15 19.77 -4.26
C ILE A 415 19.66 20.85 -3.30
N SER A 416 20.01 22.09 -3.58
CA SER A 416 19.60 23.24 -2.78
C SER A 416 19.43 24.48 -3.63
N HIS A 417 18.50 25.33 -3.22
CA HIS A 417 18.34 26.68 -3.74
C HIS A 417 19.04 27.75 -2.87
N ASP A 418 19.62 27.33 -1.73
CA ASP A 418 20.41 28.20 -0.85
C ASP A 418 21.88 28.17 -1.23
N ALA A 419 22.40 29.32 -1.67
CA ALA A 419 23.80 29.48 -2.06
C ALA A 419 24.79 29.12 -0.95
N ARG A 420 24.40 29.34 0.32
CA ARG A 420 25.25 29.06 1.49
C ARG A 420 25.42 27.55 1.70
N ILE A 421 24.36 26.81 1.51
CA ILE A 421 24.37 25.33 1.57
C ILE A 421 25.18 24.76 0.40
N ALA A 422 24.91 25.26 -0.80
CA ALA A 422 25.64 24.80 -1.99
C ALA A 422 27.12 25.18 -1.97
N SER A 423 27.51 26.25 -1.26
CA SER A 423 28.94 26.62 -1.08
C SER A 423 29.75 25.62 -0.24
N LEU A 424 29.11 24.66 0.41
CA LEU A 424 29.79 23.56 1.10
C LEU A 424 30.24 22.44 0.14
N ALA A 425 29.79 22.47 -1.11
CA ALA A 425 30.21 21.52 -2.14
C ALA A 425 31.52 21.92 -2.78
N ASP A 426 32.25 20.92 -3.28
CA ASP A 426 33.55 21.12 -3.97
C ASP A 426 33.37 21.78 -5.35
N ARG A 427 32.27 21.47 -6.04
CA ARG A 427 31.85 22.07 -7.30
C ARG A 427 30.31 22.09 -7.44
N ALA A 428 29.83 22.86 -8.40
CA ALA A 428 28.42 22.97 -8.68
C ALA A 428 28.11 22.78 -10.17
N VAL A 429 26.87 22.35 -10.46
CA VAL A 429 26.34 22.16 -11.82
C VAL A 429 25.00 22.87 -11.91
N LEU A 430 24.81 23.62 -12.99
CA LEU A 430 23.56 24.31 -13.29
C LEU A 430 22.70 23.48 -14.24
N LEU A 431 21.54 23.07 -13.73
CA LEU A 431 20.51 22.40 -14.50
C LEU A 431 19.44 23.41 -14.95
N HIS A 432 19.26 23.53 -16.24
CA HIS A 432 18.27 24.42 -16.86
C HIS A 432 17.50 23.66 -17.94
N GLU A 433 16.18 23.69 -17.86
CA GLU A 433 15.27 23.02 -18.81
C GLU A 433 15.68 21.57 -19.16
N GLY A 434 16.01 20.80 -18.12
CA GLY A 434 16.40 19.39 -18.28
C GLY A 434 17.80 19.11 -18.82
N ARG A 435 18.65 20.12 -18.98
CA ARG A 435 20.03 19.99 -19.47
C ARG A 435 21.02 20.63 -18.52
N ILE A 436 22.22 20.06 -18.44
CA ILE A 436 23.35 20.69 -17.75
C ILE A 436 23.95 21.73 -18.68
N ILE A 437 23.93 23.01 -18.25
CA ILE A 437 24.37 24.14 -19.05
C ILE A 437 25.67 24.77 -18.56
N ALA A 438 26.05 24.55 -17.30
CA ALA A 438 27.30 25.07 -16.74
C ALA A 438 27.78 24.16 -15.60
N GLU A 439 29.11 24.13 -15.41
CA GLU A 439 29.80 23.45 -14.33
C GLU A 439 30.95 24.31 -13.88
N GLY A 440 31.19 24.45 -12.57
CA GLY A 440 32.23 25.30 -12.03
C GLY A 440 32.22 25.34 -10.50
N SER A 441 32.86 26.35 -9.93
CA SER A 441 32.78 26.58 -8.49
C SER A 441 31.33 26.98 -8.08
N PRO A 442 30.90 26.67 -6.85
CA PRO A 442 29.59 27.08 -6.39
C PRO A 442 29.31 28.57 -6.55
N ALA A 443 30.31 29.43 -6.30
CA ALA A 443 30.14 30.88 -6.43
C ALA A 443 29.92 31.31 -7.88
N GLU A 444 30.64 30.74 -8.86
CA GLU A 444 30.45 31.03 -10.28
C GLU A 444 29.07 30.59 -10.77
N ILE A 445 28.63 29.39 -10.37
CA ILE A 445 27.36 28.83 -10.82
C ILE A 445 26.16 29.62 -10.23
N PHE A 446 26.23 30.02 -8.96
CA PHE A 446 25.19 30.87 -8.37
C PHE A 446 25.11 32.28 -9.01
N ALA A 447 26.21 32.79 -9.56
CA ALA A 447 26.17 34.05 -10.28
C ALA A 447 25.39 33.97 -11.62
N LEU A 448 25.10 32.75 -12.12
CA LEU A 448 24.36 32.48 -13.36
C LEU A 448 22.88 32.21 -13.12
N THR A 449 22.41 32.01 -11.87
CA THR A 449 21.02 31.67 -11.51
C THR A 449 20.18 32.89 -11.20
#